data_fcd3009719cda85ff717c319f221fc4f
#
_entry.id   fcd3009719cda85ff717c319f221fc4f
#
_cell.length_a   1.000
_cell.length_b   1.000
_cell.length_c   1.000
_cell.angle_alpha   90.00
_cell.angle_beta   90.00
_cell.angle_gamma   90.00
#
_symmetry.space_group_name_H-M   'P 1'
#
loop_
_entity.id
_entity.type
_entity.pdbx_description
1 polymer ?
#
loop_
_entity_poly.entity_id
_entity_poly.type
_entity_poly.pdbx_seq_one_letter_code
_entity_poly.pdbx_strand_id
1 'polypeptide(L)'
;MSTTHYSPSASAADTERYIRGKEDERGIAITCDVPGGPGAFSARARSLTQNTTREVEAVHYRQSFSDEEFDPKSPEDVQRVNDLGYQLAKKMHPDSDCLVVSHVDGLGKKPHNHILVINHNNRTGKALSDYRTFHDRKAGNQRGVQSANDQLMREHGLSVVKRLEHAPKDWELRREDFAEGSLDREMGDRMSAALADPRAVDKAGLVSVIEEQNQRLGDDGERVPRMRLHSPVSKKGKRAGQETWTLYIEDRRGESGRAELRKRASALSADFTPEGAQA
;
A
#
# COMPACT_ATOMS: atom_id res chain seq x y z
N MET A 1 -13.97 9.28 -1.77
CA MET A 1 -12.72 8.62 -2.23
C MET A 1 -12.54 7.29 -1.48
N SER A 2 -12.31 6.18 -2.17
CA SER A 2 -12.21 4.85 -1.53
C SER A 2 -10.91 4.15 -1.88
N THR A 3 -10.32 3.47 -0.89
CA THR A 3 -9.10 2.66 -1.04
C THR A 3 -9.37 1.22 -0.62
N THR A 4 -8.61 0.28 -1.18
CA THR A 4 -8.73 -1.14 -0.85
C THR A 4 -7.39 -1.73 -0.44
N HIS A 5 -7.45 -2.77 0.40
CA HIS A 5 -6.31 -3.60 0.77
C HIS A 5 -6.74 -5.07 0.76
N TYR A 6 -5.84 -5.96 0.33
CA TYR A 6 -6.04 -7.40 0.28
C TYR A 6 -5.13 -8.13 1.27
N SER A 7 -5.65 -9.17 1.91
CA SER A 7 -4.87 -10.14 2.67
C SER A 7 -5.51 -11.54 2.61
N PRO A 8 -4.71 -12.61 2.47
CA PRO A 8 -5.23 -13.97 2.62
C PRO A 8 -5.54 -14.27 4.09
N SER A 9 -6.56 -15.10 4.34
CA SER A 9 -6.91 -15.59 5.67
C SER A 9 -6.84 -17.12 5.68
N ALA A 10 -5.89 -17.67 6.44
CA ALA A 10 -5.76 -19.11 6.65
C ALA A 10 -6.85 -19.65 7.61
N SER A 11 -7.39 -18.80 8.48
CA SER A 11 -8.49 -19.12 9.40
C SER A 11 -9.64 -18.14 9.19
N ALA A 12 -10.69 -18.59 8.53
CA ALA A 12 -11.93 -17.81 8.39
C ALA A 12 -12.56 -17.51 9.74
N ALA A 13 -12.48 -18.44 10.70
CA ALA A 13 -13.06 -18.29 12.04
C ALA A 13 -12.36 -17.17 12.85
N ASP A 14 -11.03 -17.11 12.81
CA ASP A 14 -10.30 -16.07 13.55
C ASP A 14 -10.53 -14.69 12.94
N THR A 15 -10.57 -14.61 11.61
CA THR A 15 -10.84 -13.33 10.93
C THR A 15 -12.29 -12.90 11.13
N GLU A 16 -13.26 -13.81 11.05
CA GLU A 16 -14.67 -13.52 11.35
C GLU A 16 -14.82 -12.98 12.78
N ARG A 17 -14.22 -13.66 13.78
CA ARG A 17 -14.24 -13.22 15.19
C ARG A 17 -13.61 -11.84 15.35
N TYR A 18 -12.51 -11.57 14.65
CA TYR A 18 -11.84 -10.28 14.71
C TYR A 18 -12.73 -9.16 14.18
N ILE A 19 -13.40 -9.36 13.04
CA ILE A 19 -14.20 -8.30 12.39
C ILE A 19 -15.58 -8.12 13.04
N ARG A 20 -16.19 -9.15 13.59
CA ARG A 20 -17.50 -9.06 14.27
C ARG A 20 -17.40 -8.67 15.74
N GLY A 21 -16.29 -8.94 16.42
CA GLY A 21 -16.19 -8.91 17.86
C GLY A 21 -16.82 -10.15 18.51
N LYS A 22 -16.95 -10.17 19.83
CA LYS A 22 -17.46 -11.35 20.54
C LYS A 22 -18.96 -11.59 20.34
N GLU A 23 -19.75 -10.53 20.25
CA GLU A 23 -21.21 -10.56 20.18
C GLU A 23 -21.74 -9.59 19.08
N ASP A 24 -21.07 -9.52 17.94
CA ASP A 24 -21.35 -8.54 16.86
C ASP A 24 -21.21 -7.06 17.29
N GLU A 25 -20.53 -6.83 18.40
CA GLU A 25 -20.40 -5.50 19.03
C GLU A 25 -19.59 -4.49 18.19
N ARG A 26 -18.77 -4.98 17.26
CA ARG A 26 -17.93 -4.13 16.41
C ARG A 26 -18.58 -3.75 15.08
N GLY A 27 -19.48 -4.59 14.59
CA GLY A 27 -20.14 -4.38 13.30
C GLY A 27 -21.33 -3.46 13.44
N ILE A 28 -21.32 -2.31 12.76
CA ILE A 28 -22.48 -1.38 12.74
C ILE A 28 -23.48 -1.78 11.66
N ALA A 29 -22.98 -2.33 10.53
CA ALA A 29 -23.79 -2.93 9.48
C ALA A 29 -23.16 -4.24 9.02
N ILE A 30 -23.98 -5.27 8.81
CA ILE A 30 -23.51 -6.62 8.44
C ILE A 30 -24.37 -7.15 7.30
N THR A 31 -23.71 -7.59 6.21
CA THR A 31 -24.34 -8.30 5.09
C THR A 31 -23.64 -9.63 4.86
N CYS A 32 -24.41 -10.71 4.72
CA CYS A 32 -23.89 -12.05 4.49
C CYS A 32 -24.84 -12.84 3.57
N ASP A 33 -24.30 -13.51 2.56
CA ASP A 33 -25.07 -14.38 1.67
C ASP A 33 -24.86 -15.89 1.91
N VAL A 34 -24.15 -16.22 2.99
CA VAL A 34 -24.02 -17.62 3.43
C VAL A 34 -25.36 -18.12 3.96
N PRO A 35 -25.84 -19.31 3.53
CA PRO A 35 -27.00 -19.96 4.15
C PRO A 35 -26.80 -20.14 5.66
N GLY A 36 -27.73 -19.62 6.45
CA GLY A 36 -27.64 -19.57 7.92
C GLY A 36 -27.09 -18.25 8.47
N GLY A 37 -26.78 -17.29 7.61
CA GLY A 37 -26.37 -15.93 7.96
C GLY A 37 -24.94 -15.80 8.46
N PRO A 38 -24.60 -14.64 9.05
CA PRO A 38 -23.22 -14.30 9.44
C PRO A 38 -22.57 -15.32 10.38
N GLY A 39 -23.34 -15.90 11.34
CA GLY A 39 -22.83 -16.88 12.28
C GLY A 39 -22.45 -18.24 11.67
N ALA A 40 -22.83 -18.50 10.43
CA ALA A 40 -22.51 -19.74 9.69
C ALA A 40 -21.28 -19.57 8.76
N PHE A 41 -20.71 -18.37 8.64
CA PHE A 41 -19.67 -18.08 7.65
C PHE A 41 -18.43 -18.97 7.80
N SER A 42 -17.83 -19.02 8.97
CA SER A 42 -16.61 -19.82 9.19
C SER A 42 -16.85 -21.33 9.08
N ALA A 43 -18.00 -21.81 9.55
CA ALA A 43 -18.38 -23.21 9.38
C ALA A 43 -18.54 -23.57 7.89
N ARG A 44 -19.17 -22.70 7.11
CA ARG A 44 -19.32 -22.83 5.66
C ARG A 44 -17.96 -22.81 4.96
N ALA A 45 -17.08 -21.84 5.29
CA ALA A 45 -15.74 -21.76 4.75
C ALA A 45 -14.95 -23.05 4.98
N ARG A 46 -14.96 -23.55 6.22
CA ARG A 46 -14.29 -24.80 6.58
C ARG A 46 -14.87 -26.00 5.82
N SER A 47 -16.18 -26.12 5.74
CA SER A 47 -16.82 -27.24 5.02
C SER A 47 -16.42 -27.31 3.55
N LEU A 48 -16.16 -26.17 2.90
CA LEU A 48 -15.77 -26.08 1.49
C LEU A 48 -14.25 -26.21 1.25
N THR A 49 -13.42 -26.05 2.28
CA THR A 49 -11.96 -26.02 2.11
C THR A 49 -11.22 -27.17 2.81
N GLN A 50 -11.78 -27.76 3.88
CA GLN A 50 -11.10 -28.76 4.73
C GLN A 50 -10.61 -30.03 4.01
N ASN A 51 -11.30 -30.44 2.94
CA ASN A 51 -10.95 -31.63 2.15
C ASN A 51 -10.18 -31.25 0.87
N THR A 52 -9.51 -30.12 0.87
CA THR A 52 -8.73 -29.62 -0.26
C THR A 52 -7.29 -29.35 0.19
N THR A 53 -6.39 -29.05 -0.76
CA THR A 53 -5.02 -28.63 -0.49
C THR A 53 -4.90 -27.11 -0.24
N ARG A 54 -6.01 -26.41 0.02
CA ARG A 54 -6.03 -24.96 0.18
C ARG A 54 -5.57 -24.58 1.59
N GLU A 55 -4.52 -23.76 1.67
CA GLU A 55 -4.05 -23.18 2.93
C GLU A 55 -4.85 -21.92 3.32
N VAL A 56 -5.54 -21.31 2.36
CA VAL A 56 -6.33 -20.10 2.55
C VAL A 56 -7.82 -20.47 2.53
N GLU A 57 -8.51 -20.27 3.65
CA GLU A 57 -9.96 -20.53 3.76
C GLU A 57 -10.79 -19.38 3.19
N ALA A 58 -10.34 -18.14 3.34
CA ALA A 58 -11.01 -16.95 2.85
C ALA A 58 -10.03 -15.87 2.39
N VAL A 59 -10.47 -14.97 1.53
CA VAL A 59 -9.77 -13.73 1.22
C VAL A 59 -10.42 -12.58 1.97
N HIS A 60 -9.61 -11.68 2.49
CA HIS A 60 -10.04 -10.54 3.28
C HIS A 60 -9.68 -9.26 2.54
N TYR A 61 -10.69 -8.50 2.14
CA TYR A 61 -10.55 -7.15 1.62
C TYR A 61 -10.92 -6.14 2.71
N ARG A 62 -10.15 -5.07 2.82
CA ARG A 62 -10.53 -3.87 3.56
C ARG A 62 -10.80 -2.78 2.56
N GLN A 63 -11.96 -2.13 2.65
CA GLN A 63 -12.38 -1.03 1.79
C GLN A 63 -12.67 0.17 2.68
N SER A 64 -11.90 1.24 2.55
CA SER A 64 -12.02 2.43 3.40
C SER A 64 -12.51 3.62 2.59
N PHE A 65 -13.35 4.45 3.19
CA PHE A 65 -13.99 5.59 2.55
C PHE A 65 -13.55 6.91 3.19
N SER A 66 -13.72 8.01 2.43
CA SER A 66 -13.54 9.36 2.96
C SER A 66 -14.75 9.77 3.80
N ASP A 67 -14.50 10.45 4.91
CA ASP A 67 -15.49 11.11 5.74
C ASP A 67 -16.16 12.34 5.07
N GLU A 68 -15.60 12.80 3.96
CA GLU A 68 -16.23 13.83 3.11
C GLU A 68 -17.41 13.28 2.29
N GLU A 69 -17.50 11.96 2.08
CA GLU A 69 -18.54 11.31 1.27
C GLU A 69 -19.54 10.52 2.10
N PHE A 70 -19.15 10.08 3.29
CA PHE A 70 -20.00 9.28 4.18
C PHE A 70 -19.80 9.73 5.63
N ASP A 71 -20.89 10.16 6.28
CA ASP A 71 -20.88 10.48 7.71
C ASP A 71 -20.85 9.18 8.53
N PRO A 72 -19.77 8.93 9.32
CA PRO A 72 -19.68 7.74 10.17
C PRO A 72 -20.77 7.68 11.26
N LYS A 73 -21.50 8.77 11.52
CA LYS A 73 -22.59 8.85 12.49
C LYS A 73 -23.97 8.63 11.86
N SER A 74 -24.07 8.64 10.52
CA SER A 74 -25.30 8.37 9.79
C SER A 74 -25.49 6.88 9.58
N PRO A 75 -26.53 6.24 10.16
CA PRO A 75 -26.81 4.82 9.92
C PRO A 75 -27.05 4.51 8.43
N GLU A 76 -27.64 5.47 7.70
CA GLU A 76 -27.92 5.35 6.26
C GLU A 76 -26.62 5.32 5.46
N ASP A 77 -25.66 6.19 5.78
CA ASP A 77 -24.36 6.21 5.12
C ASP A 77 -23.55 4.96 5.44
N VAL A 78 -23.59 4.49 6.70
CA VAL A 78 -22.92 3.23 7.09
C VAL A 78 -23.54 2.04 6.36
N GLN A 79 -24.87 1.99 6.21
CA GLN A 79 -25.52 0.95 5.42
C GLN A 79 -25.12 1.05 3.94
N ARG A 80 -25.09 2.24 3.37
CA ARG A 80 -24.62 2.45 1.98
C ARG A 80 -23.16 2.01 1.78
N VAL A 81 -22.30 2.28 2.75
CA VAL A 81 -20.90 1.77 2.76
C VAL A 81 -20.89 0.24 2.76
N ASN A 82 -21.73 -0.40 3.58
CA ASN A 82 -21.86 -1.87 3.64
C ASN A 82 -22.33 -2.46 2.30
N ASP A 83 -23.33 -1.85 1.68
CA ASP A 83 -23.86 -2.27 0.38
C ASP A 83 -22.79 -2.17 -0.74
N LEU A 84 -21.96 -1.11 -0.72
CA LEU A 84 -20.82 -0.98 -1.62
C LEU A 84 -19.77 -2.08 -1.39
N GLY A 85 -19.56 -2.49 -0.15
CA GLY A 85 -18.70 -3.62 0.18
C GLY A 85 -19.22 -4.93 -0.39
N TYR A 86 -20.52 -5.19 -0.27
CA TYR A 86 -21.15 -6.36 -0.83
C TYR A 86 -21.10 -6.36 -2.38
N GLN A 87 -21.38 -5.23 -3.01
CA GLN A 87 -21.28 -5.09 -4.46
C GLN A 87 -19.85 -5.33 -4.94
N LEU A 88 -18.83 -4.82 -4.22
CA LEU A 88 -17.43 -5.09 -4.55
C LEU A 88 -17.09 -6.58 -4.45
N ALA A 89 -17.53 -7.26 -3.38
CA ALA A 89 -17.35 -8.70 -3.23
C ALA A 89 -17.94 -9.47 -4.41
N LYS A 90 -19.17 -9.15 -4.82
CA LYS A 90 -19.86 -9.80 -5.94
C LYS A 90 -19.30 -9.42 -7.31
N LYS A 91 -18.82 -8.20 -7.48
CA LYS A 91 -18.11 -7.77 -8.70
C LYS A 91 -16.81 -8.57 -8.90
N MET A 92 -16.09 -8.83 -7.81
CA MET A 92 -14.86 -9.62 -7.82
C MET A 92 -15.10 -11.12 -7.92
N HIS A 93 -16.07 -11.63 -7.17
CA HIS A 93 -16.32 -13.06 -6.96
C HIS A 93 -17.82 -13.38 -6.97
N PRO A 94 -18.48 -13.29 -8.13
CA PRO A 94 -19.95 -13.41 -8.21
C PRO A 94 -20.50 -14.74 -7.70
N ASP A 95 -19.74 -15.82 -7.85
CA ASP A 95 -20.13 -17.18 -7.50
C ASP A 95 -19.58 -17.64 -6.13
N SER A 96 -19.12 -16.75 -5.27
CA SER A 96 -18.54 -17.10 -3.97
C SER A 96 -19.32 -16.45 -2.83
N ASP A 97 -19.45 -17.17 -1.72
CA ASP A 97 -20.14 -16.68 -0.54
C ASP A 97 -19.27 -15.61 0.17
N CYS A 98 -19.90 -14.58 0.70
CA CYS A 98 -19.20 -13.50 1.37
C CYS A 98 -19.90 -13.00 2.65
N LEU A 99 -19.10 -12.37 3.51
CA LEU A 99 -19.50 -11.64 4.71
C LEU A 99 -18.90 -10.25 4.66
N VAL A 100 -19.71 -9.22 4.80
CA VAL A 100 -19.30 -7.81 4.88
C VAL A 100 -19.68 -7.24 6.22
N VAL A 101 -18.71 -6.66 6.92
CA VAL A 101 -18.91 -6.00 8.21
C VAL A 101 -18.36 -4.59 8.12
N SER A 102 -19.21 -3.59 8.39
CA SER A 102 -18.80 -2.18 8.37
C SER A 102 -18.48 -1.67 9.76
N HIS A 103 -17.39 -0.92 9.86
CA HIS A 103 -16.87 -0.34 11.08
C HIS A 103 -16.68 1.18 10.93
N VAL A 104 -16.65 1.87 12.09
CA VAL A 104 -16.27 3.30 12.22
C VAL A 104 -15.29 3.50 13.39
N ASP A 105 -14.70 2.41 13.90
CA ASP A 105 -13.85 2.39 15.10
C ASP A 105 -12.36 2.56 14.84
N GLY A 106 -11.94 2.67 13.57
CA GLY A 106 -10.54 2.88 13.21
C GLY A 106 -9.95 4.20 13.73
N LEU A 107 -8.61 4.29 13.81
CA LEU A 107 -7.90 5.49 14.27
C LEU A 107 -8.37 6.79 13.60
N GLY A 108 -8.73 6.74 12.31
CA GLY A 108 -9.28 7.87 11.56
C GLY A 108 -10.79 8.06 11.70
N LYS A 109 -11.49 7.22 12.47
CA LYS A 109 -12.96 7.20 12.61
C LYS A 109 -13.71 7.21 11.28
N LYS A 110 -13.07 6.74 10.21
CA LYS A 110 -13.63 6.70 8.85
C LYS A 110 -14.41 5.42 8.63
N PRO A 111 -15.54 5.48 7.91
CA PRO A 111 -16.29 4.29 7.56
C PRO A 111 -15.42 3.34 6.72
N HIS A 112 -15.43 2.08 7.07
CA HIS A 112 -14.68 1.06 6.34
C HIS A 112 -15.33 -0.30 6.44
N ASN A 113 -15.19 -1.07 5.38
CA ASN A 113 -15.64 -2.45 5.29
C ASN A 113 -14.50 -3.44 5.50
N HIS A 114 -14.80 -4.47 6.26
CA HIS A 114 -14.13 -5.75 6.21
C HIS A 114 -14.97 -6.71 5.38
N ILE A 115 -14.42 -7.19 4.28
CA ILE A 115 -15.10 -8.06 3.33
C ILE A 115 -14.38 -9.40 3.32
N LEU A 116 -15.02 -10.45 3.82
CA LEU A 116 -14.53 -11.82 3.72
C LEU A 116 -15.23 -12.53 2.56
N VAL A 117 -14.47 -13.17 1.69
CA VAL A 117 -14.99 -14.02 0.62
C VAL A 117 -14.40 -15.41 0.80
N ILE A 118 -15.25 -16.43 0.85
CA ILE A 118 -14.79 -17.83 0.97
C ILE A 118 -13.95 -18.18 -0.25
N ASN A 119 -12.79 -18.81 -0.05
CA ASN A 119 -11.90 -19.25 -1.13
C ASN A 119 -12.45 -20.45 -1.89
N HIS A 120 -13.68 -20.28 -2.40
CA HIS A 120 -14.41 -21.31 -3.14
C HIS A 120 -15.38 -20.66 -4.13
N ASN A 121 -15.31 -21.07 -5.38
CA ASN A 121 -16.31 -20.71 -6.38
C ASN A 121 -17.40 -21.79 -6.37
N ASN A 122 -18.60 -21.46 -5.95
CA ASN A 122 -19.72 -22.39 -5.77
C ASN A 122 -20.16 -23.06 -7.07
N ARG A 123 -19.90 -22.42 -8.23
CA ARG A 123 -20.26 -22.97 -9.54
C ARG A 123 -19.23 -23.97 -10.06
N THR A 124 -17.95 -23.74 -9.82
CA THR A 124 -16.86 -24.55 -10.39
C THR A 124 -16.16 -25.46 -9.39
N GLY A 125 -16.40 -25.27 -8.09
CA GLY A 125 -15.69 -25.96 -7.01
C GLY A 125 -14.22 -25.54 -6.83
N LYS A 126 -13.71 -24.62 -7.64
CA LYS A 126 -12.30 -24.21 -7.63
C LYS A 126 -12.02 -23.12 -6.59
N ALA A 127 -10.76 -22.98 -6.21
CA ALA A 127 -10.26 -21.83 -5.47
C ALA A 127 -10.47 -20.52 -6.27
N LEU A 128 -10.49 -19.39 -5.59
CA LEU A 128 -10.52 -18.08 -6.23
C LEU A 128 -9.26 -17.86 -7.05
N SER A 129 -9.38 -17.09 -8.12
CA SER A 129 -8.25 -16.79 -9.00
C SER A 129 -7.34 -15.75 -8.33
N ASP A 130 -6.08 -16.10 -8.10
CA ASP A 130 -5.08 -15.23 -7.46
C ASP A 130 -4.96 -13.87 -8.14
N TYR A 131 -5.03 -13.83 -9.46
CA TYR A 131 -4.86 -12.58 -10.19
C TYR A 131 -6.06 -11.63 -10.07
N ARG A 132 -7.25 -12.11 -9.69
CA ARG A 132 -8.41 -11.29 -9.37
C ARG A 132 -8.37 -10.75 -7.94
N THR A 133 -7.68 -11.44 -7.06
CA THR A 133 -7.52 -11.03 -5.66
C THR A 133 -6.44 -9.96 -5.49
N PHE A 134 -5.58 -9.78 -6.49
CA PHE A 134 -4.46 -8.86 -6.41
C PHE A 134 -4.89 -7.39 -6.32
N HIS A 135 -4.13 -6.63 -5.53
CA HIS A 135 -4.24 -5.18 -5.46
C HIS A 135 -3.52 -4.56 -6.67
N ASP A 136 -4.17 -4.56 -7.84
CA ASP A 136 -3.59 -4.01 -9.05
C ASP A 136 -4.23 -2.66 -9.41
N ARG A 137 -3.37 -1.65 -9.56
CA ARG A 137 -3.71 -0.30 -9.99
C ARG A 137 -3.08 0.09 -11.33
N LYS A 138 -2.48 -0.85 -12.05
CA LYS A 138 -1.85 -0.50 -13.34
C LYS A 138 -2.87 0.13 -14.28
N ALA A 139 -2.48 1.23 -14.91
CA ALA A 139 -3.30 1.92 -15.89
C ALA A 139 -3.80 0.92 -16.96
N GLY A 140 -5.11 0.94 -17.23
CA GLY A 140 -5.76 0.02 -18.17
C GLY A 140 -5.99 -1.40 -17.66
N ASN A 141 -5.55 -1.75 -16.46
CA ASN A 141 -5.83 -3.06 -15.88
C ASN A 141 -7.14 -3.02 -15.05
N GLN A 142 -8.16 -3.74 -15.49
CA GLN A 142 -9.47 -3.82 -14.84
C GLN A 142 -9.60 -5.02 -13.89
N ARG A 143 -8.50 -5.68 -13.50
CA ARG A 143 -8.53 -7.00 -12.91
C ARG A 143 -8.29 -7.06 -11.41
N GLY A 144 -7.71 -6.03 -10.81
CA GLY A 144 -7.42 -5.98 -9.38
C GLY A 144 -8.57 -5.41 -8.55
N VAL A 145 -8.56 -5.69 -7.25
CA VAL A 145 -9.60 -5.21 -6.32
C VAL A 145 -9.70 -3.67 -6.32
N GLN A 146 -8.59 -2.95 -6.40
CA GLN A 146 -8.64 -1.48 -6.44
C GLN A 146 -9.24 -0.97 -7.76
N SER A 147 -8.93 -1.60 -8.90
CA SER A 147 -9.54 -1.25 -10.18
C SER A 147 -11.04 -1.52 -10.21
N ALA A 148 -11.48 -2.65 -9.64
CA ALA A 148 -12.91 -2.97 -9.49
C ALA A 148 -13.62 -1.99 -8.57
N ASN A 149 -12.97 -1.60 -7.46
CA ASN A 149 -13.46 -0.59 -6.53
C ASN A 149 -13.59 0.79 -7.21
N ASP A 150 -12.56 1.23 -7.92
CA ASP A 150 -12.58 2.51 -8.63
C ASP A 150 -13.70 2.58 -9.68
N GLN A 151 -13.95 1.45 -10.37
CA GLN A 151 -15.08 1.35 -11.30
C GLN A 151 -16.42 1.44 -10.56
N LEU A 152 -16.57 0.71 -9.44
CA LEU A 152 -17.78 0.76 -8.61
C LEU A 152 -18.03 2.18 -8.07
N MET A 153 -16.98 2.87 -7.60
CA MET A 153 -17.11 4.27 -7.14
C MET A 153 -17.63 5.18 -8.26
N ARG A 154 -17.12 5.04 -9.50
CA ARG A 154 -17.63 5.83 -10.64
C ARG A 154 -19.08 5.51 -10.96
N GLU A 155 -19.50 4.24 -10.94
CA GLU A 155 -20.87 3.79 -11.16
C GLU A 155 -21.85 4.43 -10.16
N HIS A 156 -21.38 4.72 -8.93
CA HIS A 156 -22.16 5.35 -7.87
C HIS A 156 -21.95 6.89 -7.76
N GLY A 157 -21.24 7.51 -8.69
CA GLY A 157 -20.97 8.96 -8.69
C GLY A 157 -20.03 9.40 -7.56
N LEU A 158 -19.27 8.47 -6.96
CA LEU A 158 -18.32 8.72 -5.88
C LEU A 158 -16.93 9.04 -6.44
N SER A 159 -16.15 9.77 -5.66
CA SER A 159 -14.80 10.15 -6.07
C SER A 159 -13.85 8.94 -6.07
N VAL A 160 -12.98 8.92 -7.06
CA VAL A 160 -11.91 7.92 -7.20
C VAL A 160 -10.59 8.57 -6.81
N VAL A 161 -9.73 7.82 -6.12
CA VAL A 161 -8.36 8.29 -5.87
C VAL A 161 -7.70 8.53 -7.22
N LYS A 162 -7.54 9.81 -7.58
CA LYS A 162 -6.81 10.16 -8.80
C LYS A 162 -5.39 9.61 -8.68
N ARG A 163 -4.99 8.78 -9.63
CA ARG A 163 -3.57 8.57 -9.87
C ARG A 163 -3.02 9.92 -10.25
N LEU A 164 -2.07 10.40 -9.49
CA LEU A 164 -1.30 11.57 -9.89
C LEU A 164 -0.50 11.12 -11.13
N GLU A 165 -0.96 11.50 -12.31
CA GLU A 165 -0.27 11.22 -13.59
C GLU A 165 1.10 11.91 -13.64
N HIS A 166 1.26 12.96 -12.84
CA HIS A 166 2.54 13.57 -12.45
C HIS A 166 2.48 13.73 -10.94
N ALA A 167 2.78 12.65 -10.20
CA ALA A 167 3.08 12.82 -8.79
C ALA A 167 4.22 13.85 -8.72
N PRO A 168 4.11 14.89 -7.87
CA PRO A 168 5.30 15.61 -7.46
C PRO A 168 6.32 14.54 -7.09
N LYS A 169 7.58 14.74 -7.47
CA LYS A 169 8.64 13.76 -7.21
C LYS A 169 8.47 13.27 -5.78
N ASP A 170 8.53 11.97 -5.56
CA ASP A 170 8.22 11.36 -4.26
C ASP A 170 9.04 12.03 -3.13
N TRP A 171 10.25 12.52 -3.44
CA TRP A 171 11.05 13.30 -2.51
C TRP A 171 10.38 14.62 -2.10
N GLU A 172 9.78 15.36 -3.01
CA GLU A 172 9.10 16.62 -2.71
C GLU A 172 7.94 16.43 -1.72
N LEU A 173 7.22 15.30 -1.83
CA LEU A 173 6.15 14.94 -0.91
C LEU A 173 6.66 14.48 0.45
N ARG A 174 7.76 13.74 0.48
CA ARG A 174 8.30 13.11 1.68
C ARG A 174 9.32 13.95 2.43
N ARG A 175 9.80 15.00 1.81
CA ARG A 175 10.85 15.85 2.37
C ARG A 175 10.51 16.34 3.79
N GLU A 176 9.25 16.67 4.04
CA GLU A 176 8.79 17.17 5.33
C GLU A 176 8.63 16.05 6.40
N ASP A 177 8.69 14.77 6.00
CA ASP A 177 8.75 13.65 6.96
C ASP A 177 10.10 13.61 7.69
N PHE A 178 11.11 14.29 7.18
CA PHE A 178 12.47 14.35 7.74
C PHE A 178 12.71 15.70 8.42
N ALA A 179 13.22 15.65 9.65
CA ALA A 179 13.47 16.85 10.42
C ALA A 179 14.43 17.81 9.68
N GLU A 180 14.13 19.10 9.74
CA GLU A 180 14.98 20.13 9.16
C GLU A 180 16.39 20.06 9.76
N GLY A 181 17.41 20.12 8.88
CA GLY A 181 18.81 20.01 9.27
C GLY A 181 19.27 18.59 9.60
N SER A 182 18.41 17.55 9.55
CA SER A 182 18.86 16.17 9.72
C SER A 182 19.69 15.68 8.53
N LEU A 183 20.59 14.71 8.78
CA LEU A 183 21.41 14.10 7.71
C LEU A 183 20.54 13.37 6.67
N ASP A 184 19.40 12.82 7.06
CA ASP A 184 18.46 12.17 6.14
C ASP A 184 17.88 13.18 5.15
N ARG A 185 17.44 14.36 5.65
CA ARG A 185 16.92 15.44 4.81
C ARG A 185 18.01 16.00 3.90
N GLU A 186 19.22 16.21 4.42
CA GLU A 186 20.35 16.65 3.63
C GLU A 186 20.72 15.67 2.50
N MET A 187 20.77 14.35 2.79
CA MET A 187 20.99 13.34 1.76
C MET A 187 19.94 13.40 0.67
N GLY A 188 18.67 13.52 1.04
CA GLY A 188 17.56 13.57 0.11
C GLY A 188 17.58 14.83 -0.76
N ASP A 189 17.78 16.00 -0.16
CA ASP A 189 17.87 17.28 -0.88
C ASP A 189 19.02 17.28 -1.89
N ARG A 190 20.18 16.78 -1.48
CA ARG A 190 21.36 16.70 -2.34
C ARG A 190 21.20 15.67 -3.47
N MET A 191 20.58 14.52 -3.17
CA MET A 191 20.29 13.52 -4.18
C MET A 191 19.27 14.03 -5.20
N SER A 192 18.21 14.68 -4.75
CA SER A 192 17.20 15.31 -5.62
C SER A 192 17.83 16.38 -6.52
N ALA A 193 18.66 17.26 -5.96
CA ALA A 193 19.37 18.27 -6.73
C ALA A 193 20.35 17.65 -7.75
N ALA A 194 21.01 16.54 -7.39
CA ALA A 194 21.94 15.87 -8.29
C ALA A 194 21.19 15.19 -9.46
N LEU A 195 20.02 14.60 -9.22
CA LEU A 195 19.18 14.00 -10.28
C LEU A 195 18.56 15.06 -11.21
N ALA A 196 18.35 16.28 -10.71
CA ALA A 196 17.84 17.38 -11.51
C ALA A 196 18.94 18.07 -12.36
N ASP A 197 20.22 17.76 -12.14
CA ASP A 197 21.31 18.33 -12.93
C ASP A 197 21.35 17.74 -14.35
N PRO A 198 21.36 18.57 -15.41
CA PRO A 198 21.38 18.08 -16.79
C PRO A 198 22.59 17.18 -17.14
N ARG A 199 23.63 17.18 -16.33
CA ARG A 199 24.82 16.33 -16.51
C ARG A 199 24.64 14.92 -15.94
N ALA A 200 23.61 14.70 -15.12
CA ALA A 200 23.31 13.39 -14.50
C ALA A 200 22.50 12.48 -15.43
N VAL A 201 22.87 12.44 -16.72
CA VAL A 201 22.20 11.59 -17.73
C VAL A 201 22.45 10.11 -17.54
N ASP A 202 23.49 9.76 -16.80
CA ASP A 202 23.85 8.40 -16.43
C ASP A 202 24.43 8.36 -15.00
N LYS A 203 24.76 7.16 -14.54
CA LYS A 203 25.33 6.96 -13.21
C LYS A 203 26.66 7.67 -13.02
N ALA A 204 27.51 7.72 -14.03
CA ALA A 204 28.81 8.38 -13.92
C ALA A 204 28.64 9.89 -13.78
N GLY A 205 27.74 10.49 -14.56
CA GLY A 205 27.36 11.89 -14.43
C GLY A 205 26.76 12.21 -13.07
N LEU A 206 25.85 11.35 -12.57
CA LEU A 206 25.25 11.51 -11.24
C LEU A 206 26.32 11.48 -10.11
N VAL A 207 27.25 10.52 -10.16
CA VAL A 207 28.34 10.44 -9.19
C VAL A 207 29.22 11.69 -9.26
N SER A 208 29.55 12.16 -10.46
CA SER A 208 30.34 13.38 -10.66
C SER A 208 29.69 14.62 -10.07
N VAL A 209 28.36 14.77 -10.25
CA VAL A 209 27.59 15.87 -9.65
C VAL A 209 27.59 15.78 -8.12
N ILE A 210 27.42 14.58 -7.55
CA ILE A 210 27.48 14.38 -6.08
C ILE A 210 28.88 14.73 -5.56
N GLU A 211 29.95 14.35 -6.25
CA GLU A 211 31.31 14.70 -5.85
C GLU A 211 31.59 16.21 -5.92
N GLU A 212 31.05 16.90 -6.92
CA GLU A 212 31.13 18.36 -7.01
C GLU A 212 30.35 19.02 -5.86
N GLN A 213 29.19 18.51 -5.49
CA GLN A 213 28.44 19.00 -4.34
C GLN A 213 29.25 18.94 -3.04
N ASN A 214 30.14 17.95 -2.88
CA ASN A 214 31.02 17.82 -1.71
C ASN A 214 32.04 18.97 -1.56
N GLN A 215 32.26 19.74 -2.62
CA GLN A 215 33.19 20.89 -2.60
C GLN A 215 32.51 22.21 -2.20
N ARG A 216 31.19 22.21 -2.06
CA ARG A 216 30.42 23.40 -1.66
C ARG A 216 30.74 23.77 -0.21
N LEU A 217 30.61 25.04 0.07
CA LEU A 217 30.66 25.57 1.44
C LEU A 217 29.21 25.70 1.94
N GLY A 218 29.01 25.36 3.20
CA GLY A 218 27.77 25.65 3.93
C GLY A 218 27.70 27.13 4.33
N ASP A 219 26.60 27.51 4.96
CA ASP A 219 26.36 28.86 5.44
C ASP A 219 27.37 29.28 6.54
N ASP A 220 27.97 28.32 7.22
CA ASP A 220 29.03 28.47 8.21
C ASP A 220 30.44 28.67 7.60
N GLY A 221 30.57 28.62 6.27
CA GLY A 221 31.82 28.70 5.53
C GLY A 221 32.67 27.41 5.57
N GLU A 222 32.18 26.34 6.22
CA GLU A 222 32.80 25.02 6.19
C GLU A 222 32.33 24.22 4.98
N ARG A 223 33.09 23.19 4.58
CA ARG A 223 32.63 22.28 3.54
C ARG A 223 31.44 21.48 4.04
N VAL A 224 30.43 21.28 3.19
CA VAL A 224 29.31 20.39 3.50
C VAL A 224 29.80 18.97 3.80
N PRO A 225 29.07 18.16 4.61
CA PRO A 225 29.42 16.78 4.89
C PRO A 225 29.59 15.97 3.60
N ARG A 226 30.66 15.18 3.52
CA ARG A 226 30.92 14.37 2.31
C ARG A 226 29.84 13.34 2.11
N MET A 227 29.21 13.35 0.94
CA MET A 227 28.20 12.34 0.52
C MET A 227 28.76 11.49 -0.63
N ARG A 228 28.41 10.22 -0.67
CA ARG A 228 28.76 9.30 -1.76
C ARG A 228 27.62 8.34 -2.06
N LEU A 229 27.49 7.96 -3.32
CA LEU A 229 26.59 6.94 -3.80
C LEU A 229 27.32 5.61 -3.95
N HIS A 230 26.78 4.56 -3.35
CA HIS A 230 27.21 3.18 -3.53
C HIS A 230 26.12 2.39 -4.22
N SER A 231 26.44 1.77 -5.34
CA SER A 231 25.47 1.15 -6.25
C SER A 231 25.85 -0.28 -6.63
N PRO A 232 25.84 -1.24 -5.69
CA PRO A 232 26.19 -2.62 -5.98
C PRO A 232 25.10 -3.32 -6.80
N VAL A 233 25.52 -4.16 -7.74
CA VAL A 233 24.65 -5.11 -8.41
C VAL A 233 24.62 -6.41 -7.60
N SER A 234 23.45 -6.88 -7.24
CA SER A 234 23.29 -8.11 -6.47
C SER A 234 23.74 -9.34 -7.29
N LYS A 235 24.62 -10.17 -6.71
CA LYS A 235 25.15 -11.36 -7.40
C LYS A 235 24.39 -12.65 -7.11
N LYS A 236 23.48 -12.66 -6.11
CA LYS A 236 22.80 -13.88 -5.63
C LYS A 236 21.36 -13.63 -5.21
N GLY A 237 20.55 -14.70 -5.21
CA GLY A 237 19.17 -14.68 -4.71
C GLY A 237 18.17 -14.08 -5.69
N LYS A 238 16.94 -13.82 -5.20
CA LYS A 238 15.82 -13.26 -6.00
C LYS A 238 16.09 -11.89 -6.63
N ARG A 239 17.16 -11.20 -6.20
CA ARG A 239 17.58 -9.88 -6.70
C ARG A 239 18.87 -9.95 -7.53
N ALA A 240 19.31 -11.13 -7.97
CA ALA A 240 20.47 -11.24 -8.83
C ALA A 240 20.30 -10.39 -10.09
N GLY A 241 21.31 -9.59 -10.44
CA GLY A 241 21.27 -8.64 -11.55
C GLY A 241 20.62 -7.28 -11.23
N GLN A 242 19.98 -7.12 -10.07
CA GLN A 242 19.41 -5.82 -9.69
C GLN A 242 20.46 -4.92 -9.04
N GLU A 243 20.52 -3.69 -9.51
CA GLU A 243 21.29 -2.61 -8.89
C GLU A 243 20.50 -1.98 -7.75
N THR A 244 21.18 -1.66 -6.66
CA THR A 244 20.56 -0.96 -5.52
C THR A 244 21.42 0.22 -5.10
N TRP A 245 20.78 1.37 -4.86
CA TRP A 245 21.48 2.58 -4.44
C TRP A 245 21.45 2.73 -2.93
N THR A 246 22.63 3.05 -2.39
CA THR A 246 22.82 3.34 -0.96
C THR A 246 23.63 4.61 -0.84
N LEU A 247 23.14 5.57 -0.10
CA LEU A 247 23.81 6.83 0.21
C LEU A 247 24.58 6.68 1.51
N TYR A 248 25.73 7.30 1.56
CA TYR A 248 26.56 7.48 2.73
C TYR A 248 26.84 8.97 2.87
N ILE A 249 26.70 9.53 4.07
CA ILE A 249 27.06 10.90 4.38
C ILE A 249 27.90 10.95 5.66
N GLU A 250 28.90 11.81 5.69
CA GLU A 250 29.74 12.05 6.86
C GLU A 250 28.91 12.58 8.02
N ASP A 251 28.99 11.93 9.18
CA ASP A 251 28.25 12.31 10.37
C ASP A 251 29.10 13.14 11.32
N ARG A 252 29.28 14.42 11.00
CA ARG A 252 30.04 15.37 11.85
C ARG A 252 29.30 15.72 13.13
N ARG A 253 27.99 15.51 13.18
CA ARG A 253 27.14 15.85 14.34
C ARG A 253 26.98 14.70 15.32
N GLY A 254 27.43 13.51 14.95
CA GLY A 254 27.29 12.32 15.79
C GLY A 254 25.87 11.77 15.88
N GLU A 255 24.96 12.16 14.96
CA GLU A 255 23.55 11.74 14.95
C GLU A 255 23.39 10.21 14.87
N SER A 256 24.27 9.54 14.12
CA SER A 256 24.23 8.09 13.96
C SER A 256 25.12 7.31 14.94
N GLY A 257 25.96 8.03 15.72
CA GLY A 257 27.00 7.46 16.56
C GLY A 257 28.12 6.76 15.78
N ARG A 258 28.27 7.04 14.47
CA ARG A 258 29.29 6.50 13.55
C ARG A 258 29.91 7.66 12.78
N ALA A 259 31.03 7.39 12.10
CA ALA A 259 31.68 8.37 11.23
C ALA A 259 30.85 8.74 9.98
N GLU A 260 29.99 7.81 9.53
CA GLU A 260 29.10 7.99 8.39
C GLU A 260 27.69 7.44 8.71
N LEU A 261 26.66 8.17 8.35
CA LEU A 261 25.30 7.65 8.25
C LEU A 261 25.17 6.91 6.91
N ARG A 262 24.57 5.71 6.96
CA ARG A 262 24.26 4.89 5.79
C ARG A 262 22.77 4.72 5.64
N LYS A 263 22.23 5.06 4.47
CA LYS A 263 20.82 4.86 4.18
C LYS A 263 20.57 4.31 2.77
N ARG A 264 19.63 3.38 2.62
CA ARG A 264 19.17 3.03 1.28
C ARG A 264 18.49 4.23 0.64
N ALA A 265 18.86 4.57 -0.57
CA ALA A 265 18.28 5.72 -1.27
C ALA A 265 16.75 5.57 -1.45
N SER A 266 16.26 4.35 -1.72
CA SER A 266 14.82 4.05 -1.78
C SER A 266 14.06 4.18 -0.44
N ALA A 267 14.76 4.29 0.69
CA ALA A 267 14.13 4.58 1.99
C ALA A 267 13.89 6.08 2.20
N LEU A 268 14.61 6.92 1.48
CA LEU A 268 14.39 8.36 1.42
C LEU A 268 13.27 8.67 0.41
N SER A 269 13.41 8.17 -0.81
CA SER A 269 12.43 8.39 -1.87
C SER A 269 12.44 7.25 -2.91
N ALA A 270 11.29 6.98 -3.51
CA ALA A 270 11.17 6.07 -4.65
C ALA A 270 11.90 6.62 -5.89
N ASP A 271 12.05 7.94 -6.00
CA ASP A 271 12.81 8.59 -7.08
C ASP A 271 14.31 8.23 -7.03
N PHE A 272 14.84 7.85 -5.88
CA PHE A 272 16.25 7.57 -5.67
C PHE A 272 16.59 6.09 -5.90
N THR A 273 16.06 5.55 -6.98
CA THR A 273 16.37 4.19 -7.47
C THR A 273 16.85 4.28 -8.92
N PRO A 274 17.56 3.24 -9.44
CA PRO A 274 17.94 3.23 -10.85
C PRO A 274 16.77 3.41 -11.81
N GLU A 275 15.60 2.84 -11.45
CA GLU A 275 14.36 2.94 -12.23
C GLU A 275 13.69 4.30 -12.05
N GLY A 276 13.63 4.82 -10.83
CA GLY A 276 12.99 6.11 -10.51
C GLY A 276 13.76 7.30 -11.09
N ALA A 277 15.08 7.20 -11.18
CA ALA A 277 15.93 8.24 -11.75
C ALA A 277 15.82 8.35 -13.30
N GLN A 278 15.21 7.36 -13.96
CA GLN A 278 15.00 7.33 -15.43
C GLN A 278 13.57 7.75 -15.81
N ALA A 279 12.69 7.95 -14.82
CA ALA A 279 11.28 8.33 -15.03
C ALA A 279 11.12 9.86 -15.02
#